data_27e02f79ebd16fd4c69639289632b730
#
_entry.id   27e02f79ebd16fd4c69639289632b730
#
_cell.length_a   1.000
_cell.length_b   1.000
_cell.length_c   1.000
_cell.angle_alpha   90.00
_cell.angle_beta   90.00
_cell.angle_gamma   90.00
#
_symmetry.space_group_name_H-M   'P 1'
#
loop_
_entity.id
_entity.type
_entity.pdbx_description
1 polymer ?
#
loop_
_entity_poly.entity_id
_entity_poly.type
_entity_poly.pdbx_seq_one_letter_code
_entity_poly.pdbx_strand_id
1 'polypeptide(L)'
;MQYELTTPCTAADLAPLKAGDTVLLSGVVYTARDQAHKRMMEALDKGETLPFALEGSAIYYVGPTPERPGEVIGSAGPTTSGRMDAMSPRLLDLGNKIMIGKGKRDAAVKAAVVRNGAVYLAALGGAGALMAKSVQTLEVIAWPDLGCEAVRRLTVQDMPLTVVLDAHGGDLYEEGPAAYLAAR
;
A
#
# COMPACT_ATOMS: atom_id res chain seq x y z
N MET A 1 -11.58 7.79 -13.30
CA MET A 1 -10.97 7.15 -14.51
C MET A 1 -10.31 5.83 -14.11
N GLN A 2 -9.81 5.04 -15.11
CA GLN A 2 -9.01 3.85 -14.81
C GLN A 2 -7.60 4.02 -15.36
N TYR A 3 -6.60 3.68 -14.57
CA TYR A 3 -5.19 3.76 -14.90
C TYR A 3 -4.51 2.40 -14.74
N GLU A 4 -3.54 2.11 -15.58
CA GLU A 4 -2.64 0.97 -15.47
C GLU A 4 -1.29 1.49 -14.98
N LEU A 5 -0.79 0.93 -13.86
CA LEU A 5 0.49 1.31 -13.28
C LEU A 5 1.38 0.08 -13.11
N THR A 6 2.67 0.28 -13.30
CA THR A 6 3.68 -0.74 -13.05
C THR A 6 4.74 -0.22 -12.09
N THR A 7 4.95 -0.91 -10.97
CA THR A 7 5.99 -0.56 -9.99
C THR A 7 7.39 -0.92 -10.50
N PRO A 8 8.44 -0.14 -10.13
CA PRO A 8 8.41 1.05 -9.28
C PRO A 8 7.81 2.27 -10.00
N CYS A 9 7.12 3.15 -9.24
CA CYS A 9 6.50 4.36 -9.78
C CYS A 9 7.24 5.62 -9.30
N THR A 10 7.30 6.63 -10.17
CA THR A 10 7.77 7.97 -9.82
C THR A 10 6.61 8.88 -9.43
N ALA A 11 6.89 10.06 -8.88
CA ALA A 11 5.87 11.07 -8.62
C ALA A 11 5.18 11.54 -9.93
N ALA A 12 5.89 11.52 -11.06
CA ALA A 12 5.31 11.87 -12.36
C ALA A 12 4.26 10.86 -12.83
N ASP A 13 4.49 9.56 -12.59
CA ASP A 13 3.54 8.50 -12.93
C ASP A 13 2.24 8.61 -12.10
N LEU A 14 2.35 9.11 -10.87
CA LEU A 14 1.24 9.22 -9.93
C LEU A 14 0.50 10.57 -10.01
N ALA A 15 1.12 11.60 -10.58
CA ALA A 15 0.56 12.94 -10.68
C ALA A 15 -0.81 13.03 -11.39
N PRO A 16 -1.14 12.21 -12.41
CA PRO A 16 -2.45 12.25 -13.05
C PRO A 16 -3.60 11.72 -12.17
N LEU A 17 -3.29 10.91 -11.15
CA LEU A 17 -4.31 10.21 -10.34
C LEU A 17 -5.10 11.18 -9.47
N LYS A 18 -6.39 10.92 -9.34
CA LYS A 18 -7.32 11.65 -8.47
C LYS A 18 -8.05 10.71 -7.53
N ALA A 19 -8.41 11.19 -6.35
CA ALA A 19 -9.26 10.47 -5.42
C ALA A 19 -10.54 9.97 -6.13
N GLY A 20 -10.86 8.68 -5.99
CA GLY A 20 -11.96 8.01 -6.68
C GLY A 20 -11.58 7.31 -7.99
N ASP A 21 -10.39 7.54 -8.54
CA ASP A 21 -9.91 6.79 -9.71
C ASP A 21 -9.63 5.32 -9.37
N THR A 22 -9.74 4.47 -10.37
CA THR A 22 -9.38 3.04 -10.28
C THR A 22 -7.98 2.84 -10.84
N VAL A 23 -7.20 1.97 -10.19
CA VAL A 23 -5.86 1.57 -10.62
C VAL A 23 -5.80 0.06 -10.77
N LEU A 24 -5.28 -0.41 -11.89
CA LEU A 24 -4.81 -1.78 -12.07
C LEU A 24 -3.29 -1.77 -11.89
N LEU A 25 -2.82 -2.29 -10.74
CA LEU A 25 -1.41 -2.25 -10.37
C LEU A 25 -0.72 -3.57 -10.74
N SER A 26 0.40 -3.46 -11.46
CA SER A 26 1.27 -4.59 -11.79
C SER A 26 2.70 -4.34 -11.29
N GLY A 27 3.52 -5.42 -11.22
CA GLY A 27 4.91 -5.34 -10.82
C GLY A 27 5.16 -5.77 -9.38
N VAL A 28 6.21 -5.24 -8.76
CA VAL A 28 6.65 -5.65 -7.41
C VAL A 28 5.93 -4.86 -6.33
N VAL A 29 5.36 -5.57 -5.36
CA VAL A 29 4.72 -5.00 -4.16
C VAL A 29 5.33 -5.67 -2.92
N TYR A 30 5.70 -4.89 -1.92
CA TYR A 30 6.21 -5.41 -0.65
C TYR A 30 5.11 -5.45 0.40
N THR A 31 5.08 -6.50 1.22
CA THR A 31 4.15 -6.56 2.35
C THR A 31 4.82 -6.06 3.61
N ALA A 32 4.16 -5.17 4.36
CA ALA A 32 4.59 -4.78 5.68
C ALA A 32 3.39 -4.30 6.51
N ARG A 33 3.26 -4.83 7.72
CA ARG A 33 2.27 -4.41 8.72
C ARG A 33 2.96 -3.83 9.96
N ASP A 34 2.24 -3.82 11.07
CA ASP A 34 2.61 -3.18 12.33
C ASP A 34 4.04 -3.55 12.79
N GLN A 35 4.34 -4.86 12.89
CA GLN A 35 5.64 -5.30 13.42
C GLN A 35 6.78 -5.08 12.41
N ALA A 36 6.50 -5.30 11.12
CA ALA A 36 7.46 -5.00 10.07
C ALA A 36 7.81 -3.51 10.02
N HIS A 37 6.79 -2.62 10.12
CA HIS A 37 7.05 -1.17 10.18
C HIS A 37 7.88 -0.78 11.40
N LYS A 38 7.61 -1.34 12.59
CA LYS A 38 8.42 -1.08 13.79
C LYS A 38 9.87 -1.47 13.57
N ARG A 39 10.14 -2.67 13.02
CA ARG A 39 11.51 -3.11 12.71
C ARG A 39 12.18 -2.24 11.65
N MET A 40 11.43 -1.77 10.66
CA MET A 40 11.98 -0.81 9.69
C MET A 40 12.38 0.50 10.37
N MET A 41 11.56 1.02 11.31
CA MET A 41 11.93 2.23 12.08
C MET A 41 13.18 2.00 12.92
N GLU A 42 13.26 0.88 13.64
CA GLU A 42 14.44 0.50 14.45
C GLU A 42 15.71 0.38 13.59
N ALA A 43 15.62 -0.23 12.41
CA ALA A 43 16.72 -0.33 11.46
C ALA A 43 17.18 1.05 10.99
N LEU A 44 16.24 1.92 10.61
CA LEU A 44 16.56 3.30 10.21
C LEU A 44 17.20 4.11 11.33
N ASP A 45 16.76 3.93 12.57
CA ASP A 45 17.33 4.62 13.74
C ASP A 45 18.77 4.18 14.03
N LYS A 46 19.11 2.94 13.69
CA LYS A 46 20.47 2.38 13.79
C LYS A 46 21.34 2.66 12.56
N GLY A 47 20.79 3.28 11.50
CA GLY A 47 21.49 3.48 10.23
C GLY A 47 21.68 2.19 9.43
N GLU A 48 20.89 1.16 9.71
CA GLU A 48 20.89 -0.11 8.98
C GLU A 48 20.10 0.00 7.68
N THR A 49 20.43 -0.85 6.70
CA THR A 49 19.68 -0.92 5.43
C THR A 49 18.35 -1.63 5.62
N LEU A 50 17.31 -1.15 4.93
CA LEU A 50 16.01 -1.81 4.89
C LEU A 50 16.05 -3.05 3.99
N PRO A 51 15.13 -4.01 4.16
CA PRO A 51 15.10 -5.24 3.38
C PRO A 51 14.79 -5.04 1.90
N PHE A 52 14.36 -3.84 1.50
CA PHE A 52 14.10 -3.46 0.11
C PHE A 52 14.29 -1.96 -0.10
N ALA A 53 14.51 -1.55 -1.35
CA ALA A 53 14.63 -0.15 -1.72
C ALA A 53 13.27 0.54 -1.63
N LEU A 54 13.21 1.69 -0.95
CA LEU A 54 11.97 2.46 -0.80
C LEU A 54 11.64 3.28 -2.05
N GLU A 55 12.64 3.69 -2.82
CA GLU A 55 12.43 4.56 -3.98
C GLU A 55 11.46 3.93 -4.98
N GLY A 56 10.34 4.62 -5.23
CA GLY A 56 9.30 4.18 -6.12
C GLY A 56 8.47 2.98 -5.65
N SER A 57 8.71 2.47 -4.43
CA SER A 57 8.11 1.22 -3.95
C SER A 57 6.61 1.34 -3.67
N ALA A 58 5.95 0.19 -3.73
CA ALA A 58 4.60 -0.03 -3.22
C ALA A 58 4.63 -0.94 -2.00
N ILE A 59 3.99 -0.51 -0.90
CA ILE A 59 3.85 -1.28 0.33
C ILE A 59 2.38 -1.63 0.57
N TYR A 60 2.09 -2.93 0.62
CA TYR A 60 0.78 -3.46 0.93
C TYR A 60 0.68 -3.86 2.40
N TYR A 61 -0.26 -3.25 3.10
CA TYR A 61 -0.53 -3.50 4.52
C TYR A 61 -1.38 -4.77 4.65
N VAL A 62 -0.75 -5.91 4.47
CA VAL A 62 -1.37 -7.22 4.48
C VAL A 62 -0.56 -8.21 5.30
N GLY A 63 -1.26 -9.10 5.99
CA GLY A 63 -0.70 -10.33 6.57
C GLY A 63 -1.52 -11.47 5.97
N PRO A 64 -1.05 -12.10 4.89
CA PRO A 64 -1.83 -13.13 4.22
C PRO A 64 -2.00 -14.36 5.10
N THR A 65 -3.11 -15.07 4.90
CA THR A 65 -3.24 -16.40 5.49
C THR A 65 -2.29 -17.38 4.78
N PRO A 66 -1.93 -18.51 5.42
CA PRO A 66 -1.16 -19.54 4.77
C PRO A 66 -1.82 -19.99 3.45
N GLU A 67 -0.99 -20.27 2.46
CA GLU A 67 -1.40 -20.79 1.17
C GLU A 67 -1.92 -22.23 1.30
N ARG A 68 -2.85 -22.61 0.43
CA ARG A 68 -3.26 -24.00 0.26
C ARG A 68 -2.33 -24.71 -0.72
N PRO A 69 -2.29 -26.05 -0.71
CA PRO A 69 -1.51 -26.78 -1.69
C PRO A 69 -1.82 -26.34 -3.13
N GLY A 70 -0.79 -25.90 -3.85
CA GLY A 70 -0.89 -25.40 -5.23
C GLY A 70 -1.26 -23.92 -5.38
N GLU A 71 -1.48 -23.18 -4.28
CA GLU A 71 -1.69 -21.73 -4.29
C GLU A 71 -0.38 -20.99 -3.99
N VAL A 72 -0.22 -19.81 -4.58
CA VAL A 72 0.93 -18.92 -4.33
C VAL A 72 0.81 -18.21 -2.99
N ILE A 73 -0.42 -17.85 -2.59
CA ILE A 73 -0.74 -17.07 -1.40
C ILE A 73 -2.14 -17.44 -0.92
N GLY A 74 -2.36 -17.38 0.36
CA GLY A 74 -3.73 -17.48 0.91
C GLY A 74 -4.50 -16.17 0.75
N SER A 75 -5.55 -15.99 1.55
CA SER A 75 -6.32 -14.73 1.54
C SER A 75 -5.42 -13.53 1.82
N ALA A 76 -5.41 -12.55 0.93
CA ALA A 76 -4.55 -11.36 0.97
C ALA A 76 -5.37 -10.07 1.20
N GLY A 77 -6.27 -10.07 2.18
CA GLY A 77 -7.07 -8.91 2.53
C GLY A 77 -6.28 -7.83 3.28
N PRO A 78 -6.56 -6.54 3.02
CA PRO A 78 -5.84 -5.44 3.65
C PRO A 78 -6.15 -5.31 5.14
N THR A 79 -5.14 -4.94 5.95
CA THR A 79 -5.36 -4.51 7.34
C THR A 79 -5.69 -3.01 7.41
N THR A 80 -6.16 -2.55 8.57
CA THR A 80 -6.45 -1.14 8.83
C THR A 80 -5.15 -0.33 8.81
N SER A 81 -5.06 0.64 7.89
CA SER A 81 -3.83 1.40 7.59
C SER A 81 -3.43 2.39 8.67
N GLY A 82 -4.38 2.92 9.44
CA GLY A 82 -4.11 3.86 10.53
C GLY A 82 -3.13 3.35 11.60
N ARG A 83 -2.93 2.03 11.70
CA ARG A 83 -1.92 1.45 12.59
C ARG A 83 -0.48 1.83 12.21
N MET A 84 -0.24 2.15 10.93
CA MET A 84 1.06 2.53 10.41
C MET A 84 1.25 4.05 10.32
N ASP A 85 0.27 4.86 10.72
CA ASP A 85 0.28 6.31 10.49
C ASP A 85 1.48 7.03 11.14
N ALA A 86 1.87 6.63 12.34
CA ALA A 86 3.04 7.20 13.01
C ALA A 86 4.38 6.93 12.29
N MET A 87 4.43 5.95 11.40
CA MET A 87 5.65 5.47 10.74
C MET A 87 5.67 5.77 9.24
N SER A 88 4.50 5.78 8.61
CA SER A 88 4.36 5.96 7.16
C SER A 88 4.96 7.26 6.61
N PRO A 89 4.86 8.44 7.26
CA PRO A 89 5.46 9.67 6.75
C PRO A 89 6.97 9.56 6.52
N ARG A 90 7.70 8.90 7.43
CA ARG A 90 9.14 8.69 7.30
C ARG A 90 9.50 7.81 6.09
N LEU A 91 8.71 6.77 5.82
CA LEU A 91 8.93 5.91 4.65
C LEU A 91 8.62 6.64 3.35
N LEU A 92 7.59 7.47 3.33
CA LEU A 92 7.27 8.34 2.19
C LEU A 92 8.40 9.33 1.91
N ASP A 93 8.95 9.96 2.96
CA ASP A 93 10.08 10.90 2.85
C ASP A 93 11.37 10.23 2.36
N LEU A 94 11.48 8.91 2.53
CA LEU A 94 12.59 8.09 2.05
C LEU A 94 12.34 7.43 0.68
N GLY A 95 11.24 7.78 0.00
CA GLY A 95 11.00 7.38 -1.39
C GLY A 95 9.86 6.40 -1.63
N ASN A 96 9.19 5.87 -0.58
CA ASN A 96 7.98 5.07 -0.80
C ASN A 96 6.91 5.90 -1.52
N LYS A 97 6.30 5.38 -2.57
CA LYS A 97 5.35 6.14 -3.41
C LYS A 97 3.92 5.63 -3.32
N ILE A 98 3.72 4.36 -3.06
CA ILE A 98 2.40 3.75 -3.06
C ILE A 98 2.19 3.02 -1.72
N MET A 99 1.17 3.41 -0.99
CA MET A 99 0.65 2.68 0.16
C MET A 99 -0.65 1.99 -0.24
N ILE A 100 -0.79 0.71 0.11
CA ILE A 100 -2.00 -0.07 -0.20
C ILE A 100 -2.59 -0.61 1.11
N GLY A 101 -3.86 -0.31 1.36
CA GLY A 101 -4.50 -0.75 2.60
C GLY A 101 -6.00 -0.47 2.63
N LYS A 102 -6.56 -0.20 3.81
CA LYS A 102 -7.95 0.24 4.01
C LYS A 102 -8.09 1.17 5.21
N GLY A 103 -9.15 1.98 5.20
CA GLY A 103 -9.49 2.90 6.29
C GLY A 103 -8.80 4.26 6.16
N LYS A 104 -9.24 5.19 6.99
CA LYS A 104 -8.75 6.58 6.98
C LYS A 104 -7.29 6.66 7.42
N ARG A 105 -6.63 7.73 6.99
CA ARG A 105 -5.27 8.09 7.40
C ARG A 105 -5.31 9.41 8.19
N ASP A 106 -4.32 9.62 9.04
CA ASP A 106 -4.20 10.88 9.81
C ASP A 106 -3.67 12.05 8.96
N ALA A 107 -3.67 13.25 9.56
CA ALA A 107 -3.24 14.47 8.89
C ALA A 107 -1.75 14.45 8.51
N ALA A 108 -0.90 13.79 9.30
CA ALA A 108 0.53 13.71 9.02
C ALA A 108 0.80 12.86 7.76
N VAL A 109 0.09 11.74 7.61
CA VAL A 109 0.16 10.91 6.39
C VAL A 109 -0.38 11.66 5.19
N LYS A 110 -1.52 12.35 5.29
CA LYS A 110 -2.08 13.17 4.20
C LYS A 110 -1.08 14.22 3.72
N ALA A 111 -0.47 14.95 4.65
CA ALA A 111 0.58 15.93 4.32
C ALA A 111 1.81 15.29 3.66
N ALA A 112 2.22 14.10 4.13
CA ALA A 112 3.33 13.36 3.55
C ALA A 112 3.04 12.88 2.13
N VAL A 113 1.83 12.43 1.85
CA VAL A 113 1.38 12.03 0.51
C VAL A 113 1.55 13.19 -0.48
N VAL A 114 1.05 14.38 -0.12
CA VAL A 114 1.14 15.56 -0.99
C VAL A 114 2.60 15.98 -1.22
N ARG A 115 3.39 16.17 -0.16
CA ARG A 115 4.78 16.66 -0.30
C ARG A 115 5.71 15.70 -1.06
N ASN A 116 5.38 14.40 -1.07
CA ASN A 116 6.19 13.38 -1.73
C ASN A 116 5.66 12.96 -3.11
N GLY A 117 4.54 13.53 -3.58
CA GLY A 117 3.91 13.12 -4.82
C GLY A 117 3.53 11.62 -4.80
N ALA A 118 3.07 11.15 -3.65
CA ALA A 118 2.70 9.76 -3.40
C ALA A 118 1.19 9.55 -3.46
N VAL A 119 0.73 8.30 -3.33
CA VAL A 119 -0.70 7.97 -3.27
C VAL A 119 -0.99 6.93 -2.21
N TYR A 120 -2.20 6.95 -1.68
CA TYR A 120 -2.75 5.86 -0.89
C TYR A 120 -3.91 5.21 -1.65
N LEU A 121 -3.76 3.92 -1.91
CA LEU A 121 -4.71 3.10 -2.64
C LEU A 121 -5.47 2.18 -1.68
N ALA A 122 -6.79 2.13 -1.81
CA ALA A 122 -7.59 1.17 -1.08
C ALA A 122 -7.65 -0.17 -1.81
N ALA A 123 -7.31 -1.24 -1.10
CA ALA A 123 -7.72 -2.59 -1.47
C ALA A 123 -9.09 -2.89 -0.83
N LEU A 124 -9.94 -3.61 -1.52
CA LEU A 124 -11.30 -3.89 -1.05
C LEU A 124 -11.28 -4.75 0.21
N GLY A 125 -11.88 -4.23 1.28
CA GLY A 125 -12.12 -5.00 2.51
C GLY A 125 -13.07 -6.17 2.25
N GLY A 126 -12.77 -7.36 2.82
CA GLY A 126 -13.56 -8.58 2.59
C GLY A 126 -13.23 -9.31 1.28
N ALA A 127 -12.49 -8.69 0.36
CA ALA A 127 -12.13 -9.26 -0.94
C ALA A 127 -10.74 -9.94 -0.95
N GLY A 128 -10.30 -10.49 0.18
CA GLY A 128 -8.95 -11.08 0.30
C GLY A 128 -8.65 -12.19 -0.69
N ALA A 129 -9.66 -13.00 -1.05
CA ALA A 129 -9.53 -14.02 -2.09
C ALA A 129 -9.40 -13.41 -3.50
N LEU A 130 -10.06 -12.28 -3.77
CA LEU A 130 -9.92 -11.56 -5.03
C LEU A 130 -8.51 -10.96 -5.14
N MET A 131 -8.05 -10.30 -4.07
CA MET A 131 -6.71 -9.72 -4.04
C MET A 131 -5.62 -10.78 -4.23
N ALA A 132 -5.80 -11.97 -3.64
CA ALA A 132 -4.88 -13.10 -3.80
C ALA A 132 -4.72 -13.55 -5.27
N LYS A 133 -5.78 -13.46 -6.08
CA LYS A 133 -5.73 -13.82 -7.51
C LYS A 133 -4.79 -12.94 -8.34
N SER A 134 -4.54 -11.71 -7.90
CA SER A 134 -3.60 -10.80 -8.57
C SER A 134 -2.13 -11.14 -8.27
N VAL A 135 -1.87 -11.97 -7.25
CA VAL A 135 -0.51 -12.32 -6.83
C VAL A 135 0.01 -13.49 -7.68
N GLN A 136 1.10 -13.25 -8.41
CA GLN A 136 1.73 -14.24 -9.29
C GLN A 136 2.86 -14.99 -8.59
N THR A 137 3.64 -14.28 -7.74
CA THR A 137 4.73 -14.86 -6.96
C THR A 137 4.78 -14.27 -5.56
N LEU A 138 5.33 -15.06 -4.62
CA LEU A 138 5.56 -14.63 -3.25
C LEU A 138 6.92 -15.15 -2.77
N GLU A 139 7.72 -14.27 -2.18
CA GLU A 139 9.00 -14.58 -1.55
C GLU A 139 9.08 -13.88 -0.18
N VAL A 140 9.43 -14.60 0.88
CA VAL A 140 9.74 -13.99 2.19
C VAL A 140 11.17 -13.46 2.13
N ILE A 141 11.34 -12.14 2.22
CA ILE A 141 12.64 -11.48 2.08
C ILE A 141 13.24 -11.00 3.41
N ALA A 142 12.41 -10.83 4.45
CA ALA A 142 12.90 -10.44 5.78
C ALA A 142 11.95 -10.87 6.89
N TRP A 143 12.54 -11.06 8.06
CA TRP A 143 11.87 -11.29 9.35
C TRP A 143 10.85 -12.43 9.33
N PRO A 144 11.25 -13.65 8.92
CA PRO A 144 10.35 -14.81 8.84
C PRO A 144 9.75 -15.17 10.21
N ASP A 145 10.40 -14.81 11.31
CA ASP A 145 9.91 -14.97 12.66
C ASP A 145 8.61 -14.18 12.96
N LEU A 146 8.29 -13.17 12.17
CA LEU A 146 7.04 -12.42 12.28
C LEU A 146 5.83 -13.17 11.66
N GLY A 147 6.02 -14.35 11.10
CA GLY A 147 4.94 -15.15 10.53
C GLY A 147 4.18 -14.42 9.41
N CYS A 148 2.88 -14.19 9.59
CA CYS A 148 2.08 -13.47 8.59
C CYS A 148 2.50 -12.01 8.39
N GLU A 149 3.20 -11.40 9.34
CA GLU A 149 3.73 -10.03 9.24
C GLU A 149 5.18 -9.97 8.72
N ALA A 150 5.79 -11.10 8.35
CA ALA A 150 7.09 -11.10 7.65
C ALA A 150 7.02 -10.23 6.38
N VAL A 151 8.12 -9.57 6.06
CA VAL A 151 8.20 -8.82 4.80
C VAL A 151 8.31 -9.78 3.64
N ARG A 152 7.39 -9.65 2.71
CA ARG A 152 7.35 -10.43 1.47
C ARG A 152 7.51 -9.53 0.27
N ARG A 153 8.13 -10.05 -0.75
CA ARG A 153 8.14 -9.51 -2.10
C ARG A 153 7.11 -10.27 -2.92
N LEU A 154 6.09 -9.56 -3.38
CA LEU A 154 5.08 -10.09 -4.27
C LEU A 154 5.33 -9.58 -5.68
N THR A 155 5.08 -10.40 -6.70
CA THR A 155 4.81 -9.90 -8.05
C THR A 155 3.32 -9.96 -8.25
N VAL A 156 2.71 -8.84 -8.62
CA VAL A 156 1.28 -8.74 -8.87
C VAL A 156 1.00 -8.38 -10.32
N GLN A 157 -0.18 -8.76 -10.80
CA GLN A 157 -0.71 -8.40 -12.11
C GLN A 157 -2.13 -7.91 -11.99
N ASP A 158 -2.39 -6.72 -12.54
CA ASP A 158 -3.72 -6.10 -12.64
C ASP A 158 -4.47 -6.06 -11.31
N MET A 159 -3.74 -5.83 -10.19
CA MET A 159 -4.35 -5.74 -8.86
C MET A 159 -5.31 -4.55 -8.81
N PRO A 160 -6.63 -4.80 -8.60
CA PRO A 160 -7.63 -3.73 -8.64
C PRO A 160 -7.63 -2.92 -7.36
N LEU A 161 -7.38 -1.63 -7.46
CA LEU A 161 -7.26 -0.69 -6.36
C LEU A 161 -8.03 0.59 -6.65
N THR A 162 -8.39 1.35 -5.61
CA THR A 162 -9.02 2.67 -5.71
C THR A 162 -8.14 3.73 -5.07
N VAL A 163 -7.93 4.85 -5.75
CA VAL A 163 -7.21 6.01 -5.19
C VAL A 163 -8.05 6.62 -4.07
N VAL A 164 -7.51 6.66 -2.85
CA VAL A 164 -8.14 7.26 -1.68
C VAL A 164 -7.51 8.60 -1.35
N LEU A 165 -6.17 8.67 -1.28
CA LEU A 165 -5.44 9.93 -1.17
C LEU A 165 -4.60 10.12 -2.41
N ASP A 166 -4.72 11.26 -3.05
CA ASP A 166 -3.91 11.66 -4.19
C ASP A 166 -2.84 12.70 -3.83
N ALA A 167 -1.91 12.92 -4.75
CA ALA A 167 -0.80 13.86 -4.58
C ALA A 167 -1.23 15.35 -4.54
N HIS A 168 -2.51 15.64 -4.76
CA HIS A 168 -3.08 17.00 -4.82
C HIS A 168 -3.86 17.36 -3.55
N GLY A 169 -4.00 16.41 -2.60
CA GLY A 169 -4.73 16.58 -1.36
C GLY A 169 -6.18 16.08 -1.39
N GLY A 170 -6.60 15.41 -2.49
CA GLY A 170 -7.89 14.74 -2.55
C GLY A 170 -8.00 13.61 -1.51
N ASP A 171 -9.17 13.47 -0.88
CA ASP A 171 -9.47 12.41 0.08
C ASP A 171 -10.88 11.86 -0.17
N LEU A 172 -10.93 10.65 -0.74
CA LEU A 172 -12.19 9.98 -1.07
C LEU A 172 -13.08 9.72 0.15
N TYR A 173 -12.50 9.53 1.34
CA TYR A 173 -13.28 9.33 2.57
C TYR A 173 -13.96 10.61 3.08
N GLU A 174 -13.53 11.78 2.60
CA GLU A 174 -14.18 13.07 2.89
C GLU A 174 -15.07 13.50 1.72
N GLU A 175 -14.54 13.45 0.50
CA GLU A 175 -15.22 13.91 -0.71
C GLU A 175 -16.40 13.00 -1.10
N GLY A 176 -16.25 11.69 -0.98
CA GLY A 176 -17.29 10.73 -1.38
C GLY A 176 -18.60 10.89 -0.59
N PRO A 177 -18.57 10.88 0.76
CA PRO A 177 -19.76 11.15 1.56
C PRO A 177 -20.36 12.54 1.34
N ALA A 178 -19.51 13.57 1.18
CA ALA A 178 -19.98 14.94 0.92
C ALA A 178 -20.70 15.04 -0.43
N ALA A 179 -20.15 14.46 -1.49
CA ALA A 179 -20.77 14.43 -2.80
C ALA A 179 -22.10 13.66 -2.79
N TYR A 180 -22.17 12.53 -2.09
CA TYR A 180 -23.40 11.75 -1.96
C TYR A 180 -24.49 12.51 -1.22
N LEU A 181 -24.17 13.23 -0.15
CA LEU A 181 -25.14 14.04 0.61
C LEU A 181 -25.62 15.26 -0.20
N ALA A 182 -24.74 15.88 -1.00
CA ALA A 182 -25.09 17.02 -1.85
C ALA A 182 -26.00 16.63 -3.04
N ALA A 183 -26.00 15.36 -3.46
CA ALA A 183 -26.83 14.87 -4.56
C ALA A 183 -28.24 14.40 -4.13
N ARG A 184 -28.58 14.51 -2.83
CA ARG A 184 -29.90 14.20 -2.25
C ARG A 184 -30.72 15.45 -1.98
#